data_48a8a69d215ebe07ac08f8ca23e57093
#
_entry.id   48a8a69d215ebe07ac08f8ca23e57093
#
_cell.length_a   1.000
_cell.length_b   1.000
_cell.length_c   1.000
_cell.angle_alpha   90.00
_cell.angle_beta   90.00
_cell.angle_gamma   90.00
#
_symmetry.space_group_name_H-M   'P 1'
#
loop_
_entity.id
_entity.type
_entity.pdbx_description
1 polymer ?
#
loop_
_entity_poly.entity_id
_entity_poly.type
_entity_poly.pdbx_seq_one_letter_code
_entity_poly.pdbx_strand_id
1 'polypeptide(L)' 'MERVTITINTTNDAFGDLPELANYELARIINKLAIDIADGKEPETLLDINGNKVGKVVYESW' A
#
# COMPACT_ATOMS: atom_id res chain seq x y z
N MET A 1 11.11 17.51 4.12
CA MET A 1 10.41 16.49 3.34
C MET A 1 10.27 16.94 1.89
N GLU A 2 10.75 16.17 0.94
CA GLU A 2 10.67 16.53 -0.47
C GLU A 2 9.70 15.65 -1.24
N ARG A 3 9.71 14.33 -0.99
CA ARG A 3 8.87 13.42 -1.78
C ARG A 3 8.60 12.13 -1.03
N VAL A 4 7.37 11.65 -1.16
CA VAL A 4 7.01 10.28 -0.81
C VAL A 4 6.50 9.61 -2.07
N THR A 5 7.06 8.46 -2.40
CA THR A 5 6.63 7.69 -3.56
C THR A 5 6.03 6.38 -3.09
N ILE A 6 4.80 6.12 -3.50
CA ILE A 6 4.06 4.90 -3.16
C ILE A 6 3.87 4.10 -4.45
N THR A 7 4.36 2.86 -4.45
CA THR A 7 4.20 1.96 -5.59
C THR A 7 3.44 0.72 -5.12
N ILE A 8 2.38 0.36 -5.83
CA ILE A 8 1.58 -0.84 -5.53
C ILE A 8 1.35 -1.61 -6.82
N ASN A 9 1.71 -2.90 -6.81
CA ASN A 9 1.43 -3.81 -7.90
C ASN A 9 0.11 -4.52 -7.62
N THR A 10 -0.85 -4.39 -8.52
CA THR A 10 -2.21 -4.90 -8.32
C THR A 10 -2.51 -6.16 -9.14
N THR A 11 -1.49 -6.88 -9.59
CA THR A 11 -1.67 -8.07 -10.42
C THR A 11 -1.83 -9.37 -9.64
N ASN A 12 -1.70 -9.32 -8.32
CA ASN A 12 -1.75 -10.52 -7.49
C ASN A 12 -3.20 -10.94 -7.19
N ASP A 13 -3.39 -12.19 -6.78
CA ASP A 13 -4.73 -12.77 -6.58
C ASP A 13 -5.58 -12.04 -5.53
N ALA A 14 -4.97 -11.35 -4.58
CA ALA A 14 -5.71 -10.60 -3.56
C ALA A 14 -6.54 -9.47 -4.15
N PHE A 15 -6.19 -8.99 -5.35
CA PHE A 15 -6.93 -7.94 -6.04
C PHE A 15 -8.08 -8.51 -6.89
N GLY A 16 -8.11 -9.83 -7.10
CA GLY A 16 -9.18 -10.50 -7.82
C GLY A 16 -9.18 -10.18 -9.31
N ASP A 17 -10.21 -10.67 -9.99
CA ASP A 17 -10.37 -10.48 -11.44
C ASP A 17 -11.33 -9.34 -11.78
N LEU A 18 -12.05 -8.81 -10.78
CA LEU A 18 -13.03 -7.75 -10.99
C LEU A 18 -12.48 -6.41 -10.52
N PRO A 19 -12.71 -5.32 -11.30
CA PRO A 19 -12.22 -3.99 -10.92
C PRO A 19 -12.67 -3.54 -9.53
N GLU A 20 -13.89 -3.87 -9.13
CA GLU A 20 -14.42 -3.50 -7.81
C GLU A 20 -13.62 -4.14 -6.68
N LEU A 21 -13.22 -5.40 -6.85
CA LEU A 21 -12.43 -6.12 -5.85
C LEU A 21 -11.02 -5.56 -5.78
N ALA A 22 -10.44 -5.23 -6.94
CA ALA A 22 -9.12 -4.62 -6.99
C ALA A 22 -9.11 -3.28 -6.27
N ASN A 23 -10.12 -2.45 -6.51
CA ASN A 23 -10.25 -1.14 -5.86
C ASN A 23 -10.44 -1.28 -4.35
N TYR A 24 -11.18 -2.27 -3.91
CA TYR A 24 -11.42 -2.52 -2.50
C TYR A 24 -10.13 -2.87 -1.76
N GLU A 25 -9.35 -3.79 -2.34
CA GLU A 25 -8.06 -4.18 -1.74
C GLU A 25 -7.06 -3.02 -1.79
N LEU A 26 -7.01 -2.27 -2.88
CA LEU A 26 -6.15 -1.10 -2.99
C LEU A 26 -6.50 -0.06 -1.91
N ALA A 27 -7.77 0.22 -1.72
CA ALA A 27 -8.24 1.16 -0.69
C ALA A 27 -7.85 0.68 0.71
N ARG A 28 -7.97 -0.62 0.98
CA ARG A 28 -7.60 -1.19 2.28
C ARG A 28 -6.11 -0.97 2.56
N ILE A 29 -5.26 -1.22 1.58
CA ILE A 29 -3.81 -1.04 1.72
C ILE A 29 -3.46 0.43 1.98
N ILE A 30 -4.07 1.34 1.22
CA ILE A 30 -3.82 2.77 1.37
C ILE A 30 -4.33 3.29 2.71
N ASN A 31 -5.50 2.83 3.17
CA ASN A 31 -6.03 3.20 4.47
C ASN A 31 -5.12 2.77 5.62
N LYS A 32 -4.61 1.54 5.55
CA LYS A 32 -3.67 1.05 6.56
C LYS A 32 -2.40 1.89 6.58
N LEU A 33 -1.87 2.23 5.41
CA LEU A 33 -0.69 3.08 5.30
C LEU A 33 -0.96 4.46 5.92
N ALA A 34 -2.12 5.03 5.64
CA ALA A 34 -2.49 6.33 6.18
C ALA A 34 -2.55 6.31 7.71
N ILE A 35 -3.13 5.27 8.29
CA ILE A 35 -3.22 5.10 9.74
C ILE A 35 -1.83 4.96 10.35
N ASP A 36 -0.97 4.14 9.74
CA ASP A 36 0.40 3.93 10.23
C ASP A 36 1.20 5.23 10.21
N ILE A 37 1.09 6.01 9.13
CA ILE A 37 1.79 7.30 9.03
C ILE A 37 1.27 8.27 10.09
N ALA A 38 -0.04 8.32 10.30
CA ALA A 38 -0.63 9.19 11.33
C ALA A 38 -0.16 8.83 12.73
N ASP A 39 0.15 7.56 12.97
CA ASP A 39 0.68 7.07 14.25
C ASP A 39 2.20 7.29 14.38
N GLY A 40 2.83 7.93 13.42
CA GLY A 40 4.27 8.20 13.45
C GLY A 40 5.14 7.07 12.89
N LYS A 41 4.53 6.07 12.28
CA LYS A 41 5.27 4.98 11.62
C LYS A 41 5.61 5.37 10.19
N GLU A 42 6.64 4.76 9.64
CA GLU A 42 7.03 4.97 8.25
C GLU A 42 7.23 3.59 7.59
N PRO A 43 6.12 2.87 7.30
CA PRO A 43 6.26 1.55 6.69
C PRO A 43 6.84 1.67 5.28
N GLU A 44 7.80 0.81 4.97
CA GLU A 44 8.45 0.79 3.67
C GLU A 44 7.88 -0.29 2.76
N THR A 45 7.20 -1.27 3.32
CA THR A 45 6.65 -2.41 2.60
C THR A 45 5.14 -2.43 2.76
N LEU A 46 4.44 -2.66 1.64
CA LEU A 46 2.99 -2.80 1.64
C LEU A 46 2.63 -4.25 1.35
N LEU A 47 1.71 -4.80 2.15
CA LEU A 47 1.30 -6.20 2.07
C LEU A 47 -0.16 -6.31 1.66
N ASP A 48 -0.47 -7.35 0.90
CA ASP A 48 -1.85 -7.69 0.60
C ASP A 48 -2.51 -8.38 1.81
N ILE A 49 -3.79 -8.73 1.68
CA ILE A 49 -4.54 -9.38 2.76
C ILE A 49 -3.97 -10.75 3.13
N ASN A 50 -3.22 -11.38 2.22
CA ASN A 50 -2.59 -12.67 2.46
C ASN A 50 -1.16 -12.56 3.01
N GLY A 51 -0.67 -11.35 3.23
CA GLY A 51 0.68 -11.11 3.75
C GLY A 51 1.77 -11.11 2.69
N ASN A 52 1.42 -11.06 1.42
CA ASN A 52 2.41 -11.00 0.34
C ASN A 52 2.79 -9.54 0.06
N LYS A 53 4.07 -9.30 -0.22
CA LYS A 53 4.55 -7.98 -0.56
C LYS A 53 4.00 -7.57 -1.93
N VAL A 54 3.27 -6.47 -1.98
CA VAL A 54 2.69 -5.94 -3.22
C VAL A 54 3.15 -4.52 -3.53
N GLY A 55 3.87 -3.88 -2.63
CA GLY A 55 4.31 -2.52 -2.87
C GLY A 55 5.36 -2.04 -1.90
N LYS A 56 5.77 -0.80 -2.13
CA LYS A 56 6.76 -0.14 -1.30
C LYS A 56 6.47 1.34 -1.18
N VAL A 57 7.01 1.95 -0.12
CA VAL A 57 6.95 3.39 0.10
C VAL A 57 8.37 3.90 0.25
N VAL A 58 8.72 4.93 -0.50
CA VAL A 58 10.03 5.57 -0.43
C VAL A 58 9.85 6.99 0.10
N TYR A 59 10.54 7.29 1.19
CA TYR A 59 10.51 8.62 1.83
C TYR A 59 11.83 9.30 1.52
N GLU A 60 11.80 10.33 0.67
CA GLU A 60 13.01 11.04 0.24
C GLU A 60 13.16 12.36 0.98
N SER A 61 14.36 12.59 1.51
CA SER A 61 14.69 13.80 2.28
C SER A 61 13.70 14.06 3.41
N TRP A 62 13.28 13.02 4.01
CA TRP A 62 12.30 13.03 5.08
C TRP A 62 12.92 13.51 6.39
#